data_a2310f4476429357ef03e8b65caf7376
#
_entry.id   a2310f4476429357ef03e8b65caf7376
#
_cell.length_a   1.000
_cell.length_b   1.000
_cell.length_c   1.000
_cell.angle_alpha   90.00
_cell.angle_beta   90.00
_cell.angle_gamma   90.00
#
_symmetry.space_group_name_H-M   'P 1'
#
loop_
_entity.id
_entity.type
_entity.pdbx_description
1 polymer ?
#
loop_
_entity_poly.entity_id
_entity_poly.type
_entity_poly.pdbx_seq_one_letter_code
_entity_poly.pdbx_strand_id
1 'polypeptide(L)'
;KLIVQGQTLAYLNSATFPLSAKRKSGILLPEISINERSGLDIKMPVYLNLKENLDLTIEPRVMTQRGFGLTNQLRYLGKRYEGYFNSSFLNDGESSFKILETDDLRWSYNLAHTQKVGNSTFFNLNTSSTGDPFYLSDLGSFMSGLSRTYILPQKSDITFYKNNFYIKADINSFKLTNPLGVNQFQRIPGLEFKYFFNKKNFNFHIDADLAYFRKGGSFRNNEKQNLKRFILNPKFSSAFFKKNYLLKTTFLIDYLMIDVGDKENHEFLPSLKISQSLKFYKKSFNSRLLIEPFLNFSISDQKKIINGPMMDSGLRMFSLNENPKFGDLFFSYQKDFNLGAKINLKNNNDFDLNFRIEKLYTLGTKSLFYQNIRVDLPDPFSIELKYNSKNKINFSSNTSFDKNSSFSSYKNTLKINSDKYNISLSHNLVRNLNSFNLRENINETRKINSIDIMTTLNFTKNWSGGFKFINDLEQRKNINSVVSLDYENDGLIIGLAYMKSLELDWISILENSTFKDYHKDRFRLFFELKGLGSLGRPKEDYIKRRNL
;
A
#
# COMPACT_ATOMS: atom_id res chain seq x y z
N LYS A 1 -14.77 41.76 11.20
CA LYS A 1 -13.31 41.84 11.28
C LYS A 1 -12.77 40.57 11.92
N LEU A 2 -11.87 39.89 11.25
CA LEU A 2 -11.04 38.83 11.85
C LEU A 2 -9.78 39.50 12.42
N ILE A 3 -9.68 39.54 13.74
CA ILE A 3 -8.57 40.18 14.46
C ILE A 3 -7.76 39.07 15.15
N VAL A 4 -6.48 38.98 14.87
CA VAL A 4 -5.56 38.05 15.52
C VAL A 4 -4.43 38.87 16.15
N GLN A 5 -4.23 38.71 17.46
CA GLN A 5 -3.25 39.48 18.24
C GLN A 5 -3.31 41.02 18.02
N GLY A 6 -4.53 41.56 17.92
CA GLY A 6 -4.75 42.97 17.73
C GLY A 6 -4.64 43.48 16.29
N GLN A 7 -4.22 42.65 15.35
CA GLN A 7 -4.14 43.00 13.93
C GLN A 7 -5.33 42.47 13.13
N THR A 8 -5.90 43.27 12.25
CA THR A 8 -7.01 42.87 11.38
C THR A 8 -6.46 42.08 10.20
N LEU A 9 -6.70 40.78 10.15
CA LEU A 9 -6.30 39.91 9.06
C LEU A 9 -7.31 39.88 7.89
N ALA A 10 -8.59 40.04 8.17
CA ALA A 10 -9.62 40.06 7.14
C ALA A 10 -10.84 40.88 7.57
N TYR A 11 -11.50 41.46 6.58
CA TYR A 11 -12.76 42.16 6.75
C TYR A 11 -13.89 41.35 6.11
N LEU A 12 -14.79 40.81 6.93
CA LEU A 12 -15.98 40.11 6.47
C LEU A 12 -17.21 40.85 6.97
N ASN A 13 -18.18 41.13 6.11
CA ASN A 13 -19.42 41.84 6.48
C ASN A 13 -20.25 41.01 7.46
N SER A 14 -20.25 39.71 7.34
CA SER A 14 -20.85 38.77 8.30
C SER A 14 -20.09 37.44 8.30
N ALA A 15 -19.94 36.82 9.45
CA ALA A 15 -19.45 35.49 9.60
C ALA A 15 -20.27 34.78 10.69
N THR A 16 -20.83 33.63 10.37
CA THR A 16 -21.59 32.81 11.32
C THR A 16 -20.75 31.62 11.77
N PHE A 17 -20.47 31.55 13.05
CA PHE A 17 -19.66 30.48 13.62
C PHE A 17 -20.55 29.53 14.43
N PRO A 18 -20.43 28.21 14.26
CA PRO A 18 -21.13 27.25 15.11
C PRO A 18 -20.53 27.27 16.51
N LEU A 19 -21.28 27.71 17.51
CA LEU A 19 -20.93 27.62 18.93
C LEU A 19 -21.18 26.21 19.51
N SER A 20 -21.60 25.27 18.69
CA SER A 20 -21.88 23.88 19.08
C SER A 20 -21.15 22.90 18.19
N ALA A 21 -20.89 21.68 18.66
CA ALA A 21 -20.31 20.57 17.90
C ALA A 21 -21.17 20.07 16.70
N LYS A 22 -22.34 20.71 16.46
CA LYS A 22 -23.23 20.37 15.33
C LYS A 22 -22.63 20.90 14.03
N ARG A 23 -22.55 20.04 13.03
CA ARG A 23 -22.11 20.41 11.68
C ARG A 23 -23.09 21.44 11.06
N LYS A 24 -22.57 22.49 10.46
CA LYS A 24 -23.35 23.50 9.75
C LYS A 24 -22.78 23.71 8.36
N SER A 25 -23.67 23.99 7.39
CA SER A 25 -23.27 24.37 6.04
C SER A 25 -22.57 25.74 6.06
N GLY A 26 -21.57 25.91 5.21
CA GLY A 26 -20.81 27.13 5.11
C GLY A 26 -19.66 27.06 4.09
N ILE A 27 -19.13 28.24 3.78
CA ILE A 27 -17.91 28.34 2.96
C ILE A 27 -16.73 28.02 3.86
N LEU A 28 -15.92 27.05 3.43
CA LEU A 28 -14.66 26.74 4.09
C LEU A 28 -13.58 27.71 3.58
N LEU A 29 -12.47 27.75 4.30
CA LEU A 29 -11.38 28.64 3.94
C LEU A 29 -10.74 28.21 2.60
N PRO A 30 -10.37 29.15 1.71
CA PRO A 30 -9.80 28.85 0.41
C PRO A 30 -8.38 28.26 0.53
N GLU A 31 -8.03 27.29 -0.29
CA GLU A 31 -6.65 26.83 -0.47
C GLU A 31 -6.00 27.62 -1.61
N ILE A 32 -4.85 28.23 -1.33
CA ILE A 32 -4.09 29.00 -2.31
C ILE A 32 -2.73 28.36 -2.49
N SER A 33 -2.34 28.10 -3.74
CA SER A 33 -1.02 27.62 -4.06
C SER A 33 -0.49 28.25 -5.35
N ILE A 34 0.83 28.30 -5.51
CA ILE A 34 1.49 28.80 -6.70
C ILE A 34 2.44 27.72 -7.20
N ASN A 35 2.39 27.42 -8.48
CA ASN A 35 3.34 26.54 -9.14
C ASN A 35 3.49 26.93 -10.63
N GLU A 36 4.58 26.52 -11.24
CA GLU A 36 4.93 26.90 -12.63
C GLU A 36 3.87 26.52 -13.66
N ARG A 37 3.18 25.36 -13.50
CA ARG A 37 2.20 24.87 -14.49
C ARG A 37 0.81 25.42 -14.32
N SER A 38 0.39 25.68 -13.10
CA SER A 38 -0.98 26.14 -12.81
C SER A 38 -1.06 27.63 -12.60
N GLY A 39 0.10 28.29 -12.44
CA GLY A 39 0.15 29.67 -11.97
C GLY A 39 -0.41 29.76 -10.54
N LEU A 40 -1.22 30.76 -10.29
CA LEU A 40 -2.01 30.88 -9.06
C LEU A 40 -3.19 29.90 -9.11
N ASP A 41 -3.27 29.02 -8.13
CA ASP A 41 -4.27 27.95 -8.00
C ASP A 41 -5.08 28.22 -6.71
N ILE A 42 -6.35 28.60 -6.88
CA ILE A 42 -7.26 28.93 -5.79
C ILE A 42 -8.40 27.92 -5.78
N LYS A 43 -8.66 27.31 -4.63
CA LYS A 43 -9.80 26.44 -4.37
C LYS A 43 -10.64 27.05 -3.25
N MET A 44 -11.95 27.04 -3.41
CA MET A 44 -12.90 27.59 -2.45
C MET A 44 -13.95 26.54 -2.06
N PRO A 45 -13.68 25.68 -1.08
CA PRO A 45 -14.62 24.64 -0.71
C PRO A 45 -15.87 25.21 -0.03
N VAL A 46 -17.04 24.69 -0.42
CA VAL A 46 -18.35 24.95 0.18
C VAL A 46 -18.86 23.65 0.78
N TYR A 47 -19.01 23.62 2.08
CA TYR A 47 -19.54 22.47 2.81
C TYR A 47 -21.05 22.60 3.00
N LEU A 48 -21.80 21.57 2.62
CA LEU A 48 -23.25 21.48 2.74
C LEU A 48 -23.60 20.30 3.67
N ASN A 49 -24.11 20.60 4.84
CA ASN A 49 -24.68 19.61 5.74
C ASN A 49 -26.13 19.34 5.31
N LEU A 50 -26.32 18.33 4.46
CA LEU A 50 -27.64 18.00 3.89
C LEU A 50 -28.54 17.31 4.92
N LYS A 51 -27.95 16.40 5.72
CA LYS A 51 -28.58 15.69 6.84
C LYS A 51 -27.50 15.35 7.89
N GLU A 52 -27.90 14.89 9.06
CA GLU A 52 -26.95 14.48 10.12
C GLU A 52 -25.93 13.42 9.67
N ASN A 53 -26.32 12.61 8.69
CA ASN A 53 -25.53 11.50 8.16
C ASN A 53 -25.27 11.61 6.64
N LEU A 54 -25.45 12.78 6.06
CA LEU A 54 -25.21 13.06 4.64
C LEU A 54 -24.63 14.45 4.49
N ASP A 55 -23.46 14.56 3.92
CA ASP A 55 -22.82 15.83 3.60
C ASP A 55 -22.25 15.86 2.18
N LEU A 56 -22.17 17.07 1.65
CA LEU A 56 -21.60 17.34 0.34
C LEU A 56 -20.61 18.51 0.46
N THR A 57 -19.42 18.35 -0.04
CA THR A 57 -18.46 19.44 -0.23
C THR A 57 -18.28 19.68 -1.72
N ILE A 58 -18.47 20.91 -2.14
CA ILE A 58 -18.26 21.39 -3.51
C ILE A 58 -17.05 22.32 -3.48
N GLU A 59 -16.03 22.06 -4.29
CA GLU A 59 -14.80 22.83 -4.33
C GLU A 59 -14.56 23.39 -5.75
N PRO A 60 -15.06 24.57 -6.06
CA PRO A 60 -14.62 25.31 -7.24
C PRO A 60 -13.12 25.61 -7.17
N ARG A 61 -12.44 25.49 -8.30
CA ARG A 61 -11.01 25.69 -8.44
C ARG A 61 -10.72 26.56 -9.65
N VAL A 62 -9.88 27.56 -9.49
CA VAL A 62 -9.41 28.42 -10.57
C VAL A 62 -7.90 28.36 -10.63
N MET A 63 -7.37 28.05 -11.80
CA MET A 63 -5.93 28.05 -12.08
C MET A 63 -5.65 29.07 -13.19
N THR A 64 -4.83 30.08 -12.91
CA THR A 64 -4.63 31.21 -13.85
C THR A 64 -4.04 30.80 -15.19
N GLN A 65 -3.27 29.72 -15.24
CA GLN A 65 -2.68 29.21 -16.48
C GLN A 65 -3.44 28.05 -17.13
N ARG A 66 -4.46 27.48 -16.42
CA ARG A 66 -5.10 26.23 -16.89
C ARG A 66 -6.61 26.36 -17.08
N GLY A 67 -7.28 27.08 -16.22
CA GLY A 67 -8.70 27.30 -16.32
C GLY A 67 -9.48 26.93 -15.06
N PHE A 68 -10.73 26.51 -15.25
CA PHE A 68 -11.70 26.27 -14.19
C PHE A 68 -11.89 24.78 -13.92
N GLY A 69 -11.88 24.42 -12.65
CA GLY A 69 -12.16 23.07 -12.17
C GLY A 69 -13.23 23.02 -11.09
N LEU A 70 -13.81 21.85 -10.89
CA LEU A 70 -14.81 21.58 -9.87
C LEU A 70 -14.55 20.22 -9.25
N THR A 71 -14.39 20.16 -7.93
CA THR A 71 -14.30 18.90 -7.19
C THR A 71 -15.50 18.76 -6.27
N ASN A 72 -16.09 17.58 -6.20
CA ASN A 72 -17.22 17.27 -5.34
C ASN A 72 -16.88 16.09 -4.44
N GLN A 73 -17.27 16.14 -3.19
CA GLN A 73 -17.20 15.02 -2.24
C GLN A 73 -18.55 14.86 -1.54
N LEU A 74 -19.23 13.76 -1.84
CA LEU A 74 -20.45 13.32 -1.15
C LEU A 74 -20.06 12.22 -0.16
N ARG A 75 -20.50 12.34 1.10
CA ARG A 75 -20.31 11.31 2.14
C ARG A 75 -21.64 10.97 2.79
N TYR A 76 -21.84 9.71 3.04
CA TYR A 76 -23.07 9.21 3.67
C TYR A 76 -22.79 8.08 4.65
N LEU A 77 -23.59 8.01 5.71
CA LEU A 77 -23.48 7.01 6.77
C LEU A 77 -24.88 6.59 7.21
N GLY A 78 -25.19 5.30 7.12
CA GLY A 78 -26.40 4.70 7.66
C GLY A 78 -26.09 3.72 8.78
N LYS A 79 -27.12 3.11 9.36
CA LYS A 79 -26.94 2.09 10.42
C LYS A 79 -26.17 0.85 9.95
N ARG A 80 -26.22 0.54 8.65
CA ARG A 80 -25.63 -0.69 8.06
C ARG A 80 -24.86 -0.42 6.78
N TYR A 81 -24.67 0.82 6.39
CA TYR A 81 -23.93 1.20 5.20
C TYR A 81 -23.21 2.51 5.40
N GLU A 82 -22.09 2.64 4.72
CA GLU A 82 -21.31 3.87 4.65
C GLU A 82 -20.65 3.97 3.28
N GLY A 83 -20.34 5.19 2.91
CA GLY A 83 -19.61 5.39 1.67
C GLY A 83 -19.36 6.85 1.35
N TYR A 84 -18.61 7.04 0.28
CA TYR A 84 -18.36 8.36 -0.28
C TYR A 84 -18.24 8.27 -1.81
N PHE A 85 -18.56 9.37 -2.45
CA PHE A 85 -18.33 9.59 -3.87
C PHE A 85 -17.58 10.90 -4.05
N ASN A 86 -16.40 10.82 -4.65
CA ASN A 86 -15.60 11.98 -5.04
C ASN A 86 -15.56 12.05 -6.55
N SER A 87 -15.72 13.25 -7.11
CA SER A 87 -15.52 13.52 -8.53
C SER A 87 -14.77 14.84 -8.71
N SER A 88 -13.97 14.91 -9.75
CA SER A 88 -13.23 16.11 -10.08
C SER A 88 -13.20 16.30 -11.59
N PHE A 89 -13.44 17.52 -12.02
CA PHE A 89 -13.46 17.96 -13.41
C PHE A 89 -12.57 19.18 -13.56
N LEU A 90 -11.89 19.30 -14.68
CA LEU A 90 -11.11 20.46 -15.07
C LEU A 90 -11.27 20.70 -16.57
N ASN A 91 -11.72 21.88 -16.94
CA ASN A 91 -11.60 22.38 -18.30
C ASN A 91 -10.20 22.99 -18.45
N ASP A 92 -9.27 22.22 -19.05
CA ASP A 92 -7.84 22.53 -19.10
C ASP A 92 -7.49 23.22 -20.44
N GLY A 93 -7.44 24.56 -20.41
CA GLY A 93 -7.15 25.38 -21.61
C GLY A 93 -5.70 25.22 -22.11
N GLU A 94 -4.78 24.76 -21.26
CA GLU A 94 -3.38 24.54 -21.59
C GLU A 94 -3.09 23.05 -21.65
N SER A 95 -3.69 22.36 -22.63
CA SER A 95 -3.45 20.92 -22.79
C SER A 95 -2.04 20.67 -23.33
N SER A 96 -1.03 20.76 -22.44
CA SER A 96 0.32 20.21 -22.69
C SER A 96 0.28 18.71 -23.03
N PHE A 97 -0.88 18.08 -22.87
CA PHE A 97 -1.17 16.68 -23.17
C PHE A 97 -1.95 16.47 -24.47
N LYS A 98 -2.05 17.47 -25.36
CA LYS A 98 -2.63 17.34 -26.72
C LYS A 98 -2.02 16.20 -27.55
N ILE A 99 -0.80 15.79 -27.21
CA ILE A 99 -0.10 14.65 -27.84
C ILE A 99 -0.87 13.32 -27.69
N LEU A 100 -1.78 13.23 -26.73
CA LEU A 100 -2.54 12.00 -26.45
C LEU A 100 -3.98 12.05 -26.96
N GLU A 101 -4.35 13.02 -27.78
CA GLU A 101 -5.75 13.22 -28.25
C GLU A 101 -6.74 13.27 -27.05
N THR A 102 -6.30 13.86 -25.92
CA THR A 102 -7.17 14.01 -24.76
C THR A 102 -8.08 15.22 -24.95
N ASP A 103 -9.37 15.06 -24.59
CA ASP A 103 -10.31 16.16 -24.55
C ASP A 103 -9.85 17.24 -23.56
N ASP A 104 -10.21 18.50 -23.80
CA ASP A 104 -9.94 19.62 -22.89
C ASP A 104 -10.58 19.38 -21.50
N LEU A 105 -11.65 18.57 -21.43
CA LEU A 105 -12.30 18.18 -20.19
C LEU A 105 -11.61 16.99 -19.56
N ARG A 106 -10.82 17.25 -18.54
CA ARG A 106 -10.14 16.24 -17.72
C ARG A 106 -10.96 15.91 -16.49
N TRP A 107 -11.02 14.62 -16.12
CA TRP A 107 -11.86 14.18 -15.01
C TRP A 107 -11.29 12.99 -14.24
N SER A 108 -11.74 12.88 -12.99
CA SER A 108 -11.54 11.68 -12.16
C SER A 108 -12.73 11.43 -11.27
N TYR A 109 -12.95 10.17 -10.88
CA TYR A 109 -13.86 9.82 -9.81
C TYR A 109 -13.30 8.72 -8.91
N ASN A 110 -13.81 8.68 -7.69
CA ASN A 110 -13.57 7.62 -6.71
C ASN A 110 -14.84 7.40 -5.89
N LEU A 111 -15.35 6.18 -5.91
CA LEU A 111 -16.52 5.75 -5.17
C LEU A 111 -16.13 4.58 -4.27
N ALA A 112 -16.40 4.70 -2.97
CA ALA A 112 -16.33 3.59 -2.05
C ALA A 112 -17.67 3.45 -1.29
N HIS A 113 -18.13 2.22 -1.19
CA HIS A 113 -19.35 1.86 -0.47
C HIS A 113 -19.17 0.54 0.24
N THR A 114 -19.57 0.48 1.50
CA THR A 114 -19.65 -0.75 2.28
C THR A 114 -21.03 -0.89 2.88
N GLN A 115 -21.59 -2.09 2.83
CA GLN A 115 -22.93 -2.37 3.35
C GLN A 115 -23.00 -3.72 4.01
N LYS A 116 -23.58 -3.77 5.20
CA LYS A 116 -23.97 -5.00 5.86
C LYS A 116 -25.42 -5.33 5.48
N VAL A 117 -25.60 -6.34 4.60
CA VAL A 117 -26.90 -6.77 4.04
C VAL A 117 -27.59 -7.79 4.96
N GLY A 118 -27.48 -7.84 6.13
CA GLY A 118 -28.00 -8.82 7.08
C GLY A 118 -27.00 -9.07 8.20
N ASN A 119 -27.05 -10.24 8.82
CA ASN A 119 -26.14 -10.56 9.90
C ASN A 119 -24.79 -11.16 9.42
N SER A 120 -24.81 -11.77 8.26
CA SER A 120 -23.67 -12.57 7.74
C SER A 120 -23.22 -12.19 6.35
N THR A 121 -23.86 -11.20 5.71
CA THR A 121 -23.59 -10.80 4.33
C THR A 121 -23.09 -9.37 4.30
N PHE A 122 -21.99 -9.14 3.58
CA PHE A 122 -21.36 -7.84 3.39
C PHE A 122 -21.20 -7.57 1.90
N PHE A 123 -21.51 -6.37 1.49
CA PHE A 123 -21.25 -5.86 0.15
C PHE A 123 -20.21 -4.76 0.22
N ASN A 124 -19.19 -4.82 -0.64
CA ASN A 124 -18.16 -3.80 -0.77
C ASN A 124 -18.04 -3.38 -2.23
N LEU A 125 -17.92 -2.10 -2.46
CA LEU A 125 -17.64 -1.50 -3.75
C LEU A 125 -16.54 -0.46 -3.58
N ASN A 126 -15.49 -0.54 -4.40
CA ASN A 126 -14.43 0.43 -4.48
C ASN A 126 -14.03 0.59 -5.94
N THR A 127 -14.46 1.68 -6.55
CA THR A 127 -14.19 1.94 -7.97
C THR A 127 -13.67 3.34 -8.19
N SER A 128 -12.68 3.45 -9.04
CA SER A 128 -12.06 4.72 -9.41
C SER A 128 -11.60 4.71 -10.86
N SER A 129 -11.64 5.88 -11.48
CA SER A 129 -11.16 6.06 -12.85
C SER A 129 -10.74 7.51 -13.10
N THR A 130 -9.97 7.71 -14.17
CA THR A 130 -9.58 9.02 -14.69
C THR A 130 -9.81 9.07 -16.19
N GLY A 131 -10.06 10.25 -16.73
CA GLY A 131 -10.19 10.45 -18.18
C GLY A 131 -8.88 10.17 -18.91
N ASP A 132 -7.78 10.64 -18.33
CA ASP A 132 -6.43 10.47 -18.90
C ASP A 132 -5.46 9.85 -17.88
N PRO A 133 -4.35 9.24 -18.35
CA PRO A 133 -3.38 8.57 -17.49
C PRO A 133 -2.57 9.52 -16.61
N PHE A 134 -2.50 10.79 -16.94
CA PHE A 134 -1.68 11.79 -16.26
C PHE A 134 -2.45 12.59 -15.23
N TYR A 135 -3.79 12.47 -15.19
CA TYR A 135 -4.65 13.25 -14.32
C TYR A 135 -4.16 13.28 -12.87
N LEU A 136 -3.87 12.12 -12.31
CA LEU A 136 -3.49 12.02 -10.89
C LEU A 136 -2.06 12.48 -10.61
N SER A 137 -1.13 12.29 -11.52
CA SER A 137 0.25 12.77 -11.38
C SER A 137 0.32 14.29 -11.44
N ASP A 138 -0.51 14.89 -12.29
CA ASP A 138 -0.53 16.31 -12.57
C ASP A 138 -1.46 17.09 -11.61
N LEU A 139 -2.69 16.65 -11.50
CA LEU A 139 -3.77 17.35 -10.80
C LEU A 139 -4.17 16.71 -9.47
N GLY A 140 -3.65 15.53 -9.17
CA GLY A 140 -4.05 14.67 -8.06
C GLY A 140 -4.59 15.45 -6.86
N SER A 141 -5.89 15.31 -6.62
CA SER A 141 -6.61 16.04 -5.60
C SER A 141 -6.61 15.28 -4.28
N PHE A 142 -6.49 16.00 -3.18
CA PHE A 142 -6.67 15.45 -1.84
C PHE A 142 -8.08 14.90 -1.62
N MET A 143 -9.07 15.59 -2.10
CA MET A 143 -10.49 15.21 -1.98
C MET A 143 -10.79 13.89 -2.69
N SER A 144 -10.09 13.56 -3.78
CA SER A 144 -10.27 12.30 -4.49
C SER A 144 -9.67 11.10 -3.75
N GLY A 145 -8.79 11.31 -2.77
CA GLY A 145 -8.05 10.23 -2.10
C GLY A 145 -7.05 9.48 -3.00
N LEU A 146 -6.97 9.83 -4.28
CA LEU A 146 -6.27 9.14 -5.34
C LEU A 146 -5.01 9.89 -5.80
N SER A 147 -4.16 10.36 -4.92
CA SER A 147 -2.94 11.02 -5.34
C SER A 147 -1.86 10.01 -5.73
N ARG A 148 -1.32 10.15 -6.95
CA ARG A 148 -0.11 9.44 -7.43
C ARG A 148 -0.13 7.91 -7.35
N THR A 149 -1.28 7.31 -7.59
CA THR A 149 -1.36 5.86 -7.75
C THR A 149 -1.27 5.49 -9.23
N TYR A 150 -0.55 4.43 -9.54
CA TYR A 150 -0.47 3.88 -10.91
C TYR A 150 -1.57 2.86 -11.19
N ILE A 151 -2.30 2.46 -10.17
CA ILE A 151 -3.36 1.44 -10.25
C ILE A 151 -4.61 2.00 -9.60
N LEU A 152 -5.67 2.15 -10.38
CA LEU A 152 -6.99 2.55 -9.91
C LEU A 152 -7.86 1.33 -9.70
N PRO A 153 -8.32 1.05 -8.48
CA PRO A 153 -9.15 -0.10 -8.21
C PRO A 153 -10.53 0.03 -8.88
N GLN A 154 -11.04 -1.10 -9.35
CA GLN A 154 -12.42 -1.29 -9.83
C GLN A 154 -12.90 -2.61 -9.25
N LYS A 155 -13.21 -2.61 -7.97
CA LYS A 155 -13.49 -3.81 -7.17
C LYS A 155 -14.90 -3.79 -6.62
N SER A 156 -15.56 -4.95 -6.69
CA SER A 156 -16.82 -5.17 -6.02
C SER A 156 -16.85 -6.58 -5.49
N ASP A 157 -17.34 -6.77 -4.28
CA ASP A 157 -17.54 -8.11 -3.72
C ASP A 157 -18.80 -8.21 -2.86
N ILE A 158 -19.38 -9.40 -2.88
CA ILE A 158 -20.39 -9.84 -1.92
C ILE A 158 -19.79 -11.01 -1.15
N THR A 159 -19.65 -10.84 0.14
CA THR A 159 -19.09 -11.83 1.05
C THR A 159 -20.16 -12.32 2.01
N PHE A 160 -20.34 -13.64 2.06
CA PHE A 160 -21.17 -14.31 3.06
C PHE A 160 -20.28 -15.08 4.01
N TYR A 161 -20.47 -14.86 5.30
CA TYR A 161 -19.74 -15.56 6.36
C TYR A 161 -20.72 -16.05 7.42
N LYS A 162 -20.75 -17.36 7.65
CA LYS A 162 -21.57 -17.97 8.70
C LYS A 162 -20.90 -19.23 9.26
N ASN A 163 -20.72 -19.27 10.57
CA ASN A 163 -20.04 -20.37 11.26
C ASN A 163 -18.66 -20.65 10.63
N ASN A 164 -18.54 -21.80 9.98
CA ASN A 164 -17.29 -22.30 9.39
C ASN A 164 -17.22 -22.04 7.87
N PHE A 165 -18.21 -21.40 7.30
CA PHE A 165 -18.31 -21.15 5.85
C PHE A 165 -18.01 -19.70 5.52
N TYR A 166 -17.24 -19.52 4.46
CA TYR A 166 -17.00 -18.25 3.82
C TYR A 166 -17.22 -18.43 2.31
N ILE A 167 -18.03 -17.57 1.74
CA ILE A 167 -18.29 -17.53 0.30
C ILE A 167 -18.15 -16.07 -0.14
N LYS A 168 -17.41 -15.85 -1.21
CA LYS A 168 -17.22 -14.52 -1.78
C LYS A 168 -17.36 -14.60 -3.29
N ALA A 169 -18.26 -13.78 -3.83
CA ALA A 169 -18.32 -13.50 -5.25
C ALA A 169 -17.71 -12.12 -5.48
N ASP A 170 -16.76 -12.00 -6.41
CA ASP A 170 -16.03 -10.76 -6.63
C ASP A 170 -15.78 -10.42 -8.09
N ILE A 171 -15.61 -9.14 -8.31
CA ILE A 171 -14.98 -8.54 -9.47
C ILE A 171 -13.76 -7.79 -8.95
N ASN A 172 -12.57 -8.15 -9.44
CA ASN A 172 -11.32 -7.49 -9.08
C ASN A 172 -10.62 -7.01 -10.35
N SER A 173 -10.97 -5.82 -10.74
CA SER A 173 -10.49 -5.13 -11.92
C SER A 173 -9.71 -3.88 -11.51
N PHE A 174 -8.96 -3.31 -12.43
CA PHE A 174 -8.23 -2.07 -12.20
C PHE A 174 -7.94 -1.36 -13.52
N LYS A 175 -7.72 -0.06 -13.44
CA LYS A 175 -7.24 0.76 -14.55
C LYS A 175 -5.81 1.23 -14.25
N LEU A 176 -4.89 1.01 -15.19
CA LEU A 176 -3.51 1.51 -15.07
C LEU A 176 -3.45 2.97 -15.51
N THR A 177 -2.86 3.82 -14.69
CA THR A 177 -2.58 5.22 -15.02
C THR A 177 -1.17 5.40 -15.62
N ASN A 178 -0.38 4.33 -15.69
CA ASN A 178 0.89 4.35 -16.39
C ASN A 178 0.65 4.16 -17.91
N PRO A 179 0.95 5.13 -18.77
CA PRO A 179 0.74 5.03 -20.21
C PRO A 179 1.61 3.96 -20.88
N LEU A 180 2.71 3.55 -20.25
CA LEU A 180 3.57 2.44 -20.69
C LEU A 180 3.19 1.11 -20.04
N GLY A 181 2.12 1.09 -19.26
CA GLY A 181 1.65 -0.11 -18.57
C GLY A 181 1.21 -1.20 -19.54
N VAL A 182 1.64 -2.42 -19.28
CA VAL A 182 1.25 -3.60 -20.05
C VAL A 182 -0.11 -4.07 -19.56
N ASN A 183 -0.99 -4.47 -20.47
CA ASN A 183 -2.26 -5.10 -20.15
C ASN A 183 -2.04 -6.32 -19.25
N GLN A 184 -2.76 -6.35 -18.13
CA GLN A 184 -2.73 -7.42 -17.15
C GLN A 184 -4.08 -8.13 -17.08
N PHE A 185 -4.08 -9.35 -16.59
CA PHE A 185 -5.31 -10.10 -16.36
C PHE A 185 -6.08 -9.52 -15.18
N GLN A 186 -7.38 -9.35 -15.39
CA GLN A 186 -8.34 -8.85 -14.41
C GLN A 186 -9.34 -9.95 -14.11
N ARG A 187 -9.66 -10.15 -12.85
CA ARG A 187 -10.58 -11.18 -12.37
C ARG A 187 -12.03 -10.70 -12.50
N ILE A 188 -12.78 -11.25 -13.47
CA ILE A 188 -14.15 -10.81 -13.80
C ILE A 188 -14.98 -11.95 -14.38
N PRO A 189 -15.82 -12.67 -13.62
CA PRO A 189 -15.97 -12.70 -12.16
C PRO A 189 -15.04 -13.70 -11.45
N GLY A 190 -15.09 -13.68 -10.13
CA GLY A 190 -14.50 -14.69 -9.26
C GLY A 190 -15.49 -15.20 -8.22
N LEU A 191 -15.32 -16.46 -7.82
CA LEU A 191 -16.04 -17.10 -6.73
C LEU A 191 -15.05 -17.80 -5.82
N GLU A 192 -14.99 -17.43 -4.57
CA GLU A 192 -14.14 -18.01 -3.54
C GLU A 192 -15.00 -18.70 -2.49
N PHE A 193 -14.65 -19.91 -2.15
CA PHE A 193 -15.27 -20.71 -1.10
C PHE A 193 -14.21 -21.15 -0.12
N LYS A 194 -14.48 -21.00 1.20
CA LYS A 194 -13.65 -21.53 2.27
C LYS A 194 -14.48 -22.24 3.31
N TYR A 195 -13.96 -23.34 3.77
CA TYR A 195 -14.54 -24.09 4.88
C TYR A 195 -13.46 -24.37 5.92
N PHE A 196 -13.78 -24.13 7.18
CA PHE A 196 -12.88 -24.31 8.31
C PHE A 196 -13.50 -25.28 9.31
N PHE A 197 -12.78 -26.31 9.66
CA PHE A 197 -13.12 -27.22 10.73
C PHE A 197 -11.97 -27.31 11.72
N ASN A 198 -12.22 -26.90 12.96
CA ASN A 198 -11.21 -26.89 14.01
C ASN A 198 -11.67 -27.78 15.17
N LYS A 199 -10.86 -28.74 15.56
CA LYS A 199 -11.01 -29.58 16.73
C LYS A 199 -9.68 -29.61 17.47
N LYS A 200 -9.70 -29.62 18.79
CA LYS A 200 -8.56 -29.46 19.72
C LYS A 200 -7.13 -29.58 19.17
N ASN A 201 -6.82 -30.66 18.44
CA ASN A 201 -5.48 -30.93 17.90
C ASN A 201 -5.48 -31.11 16.38
N PHE A 202 -6.63 -30.93 15.74
CA PHE A 202 -6.81 -31.19 14.33
C PHE A 202 -7.58 -30.03 13.67
N ASN A 203 -7.05 -29.54 12.57
CA ASN A 203 -7.69 -28.51 11.76
C ASN A 203 -7.76 -28.99 10.33
N PHE A 204 -8.94 -28.87 9.76
CA PHE A 204 -9.18 -29.11 8.35
C PHE A 204 -9.65 -27.81 7.70
N HIS A 205 -9.09 -27.45 6.58
CA HIS A 205 -9.39 -26.25 5.85
C HIS A 205 -9.47 -26.58 4.35
N ILE A 206 -10.48 -26.08 3.69
CA ILE A 206 -10.61 -26.13 2.23
C ILE A 206 -10.72 -24.71 1.71
N ASP A 207 -9.86 -24.35 0.76
CA ASP A 207 -9.98 -23.18 -0.09
C ASP A 207 -10.29 -23.65 -1.50
N ALA A 208 -11.36 -23.13 -2.10
CA ALA A 208 -11.68 -23.30 -3.50
C ALA A 208 -11.88 -21.93 -4.16
N ASP A 209 -11.29 -21.74 -5.33
CA ASP A 209 -11.36 -20.50 -6.09
C ASP A 209 -11.65 -20.81 -7.55
N LEU A 210 -12.74 -20.25 -8.06
CA LEU A 210 -13.11 -20.31 -9.47
C LEU A 210 -13.09 -18.88 -10.01
N ALA A 211 -12.32 -18.63 -11.05
CA ALA A 211 -12.20 -17.30 -11.60
C ALA A 211 -12.10 -17.28 -13.12
N TYR A 212 -12.77 -16.31 -13.70
CA TYR A 212 -12.62 -15.94 -15.09
C TYR A 212 -11.76 -14.67 -15.15
N PHE A 213 -10.76 -14.69 -16.01
CA PHE A 213 -9.85 -13.57 -16.20
C PHE A 213 -9.92 -13.05 -17.62
N ARG A 214 -9.87 -11.74 -17.72
CA ARG A 214 -9.81 -11.01 -18.99
C ARG A 214 -8.61 -10.08 -18.99
N LYS A 215 -7.84 -10.08 -20.07
CA LYS A 215 -6.73 -9.15 -20.24
C LYS A 215 -7.26 -7.73 -20.51
N GLY A 216 -6.74 -6.73 -19.79
CA GLY A 216 -7.17 -5.34 -19.92
C GLY A 216 -6.39 -4.41 -18.98
N GLY A 217 -6.85 -3.16 -18.84
CA GLY A 217 -6.31 -2.19 -17.87
C GLY A 217 -5.29 -1.20 -18.40
N SER A 218 -4.91 -1.25 -19.68
CA SER A 218 -4.02 -0.26 -20.31
C SER A 218 -4.80 0.76 -21.15
N PHE A 219 -4.29 1.98 -21.24
CA PHE A 219 -4.83 3.02 -22.14
C PHE A 219 -4.49 2.78 -23.62
N ARG A 220 -3.41 2.04 -23.92
CA ARG A 220 -2.85 1.92 -25.29
C ARG A 220 -3.12 0.61 -25.99
N ASN A 221 -3.43 -0.47 -25.28
CA ASN A 221 -3.55 -1.79 -25.89
C ASN A 221 -4.84 -2.48 -25.48
N ASN A 222 -5.63 -2.89 -26.45
CA ASN A 222 -6.91 -3.59 -26.30
C ASN A 222 -6.81 -5.08 -26.64
N GLU A 223 -5.64 -5.71 -26.56
CA GLU A 223 -5.54 -7.15 -26.73
C GLU A 223 -6.50 -7.88 -25.78
N LYS A 224 -7.41 -8.66 -26.36
CA LYS A 224 -8.38 -9.45 -25.61
C LYS A 224 -7.83 -10.88 -25.50
N GLN A 225 -7.56 -11.30 -24.29
CA GLN A 225 -7.25 -12.69 -23.98
C GLN A 225 -8.04 -13.09 -22.73
N ASN A 226 -8.69 -14.23 -22.81
CA ASN A 226 -9.50 -14.76 -21.71
C ASN A 226 -8.84 -16.00 -21.13
N LEU A 227 -9.11 -16.26 -19.86
CA LEU A 227 -8.56 -17.39 -19.14
C LEU A 227 -9.54 -17.79 -18.03
N LYS A 228 -9.71 -19.11 -17.83
CA LYS A 228 -10.43 -19.66 -16.69
C LYS A 228 -9.44 -20.34 -15.75
N ARG A 229 -9.68 -20.21 -14.46
CA ARG A 229 -8.86 -20.84 -13.42
C ARG A 229 -9.75 -21.47 -12.36
N PHE A 230 -9.42 -22.69 -11.97
CA PHE A 230 -9.94 -23.33 -10.78
C PHE A 230 -8.79 -23.76 -9.88
N ILE A 231 -8.88 -23.40 -8.61
CA ILE A 231 -7.93 -23.80 -7.57
C ILE A 231 -8.70 -24.51 -6.48
N LEU A 232 -8.16 -25.64 -5.98
CA LEU A 232 -8.68 -26.35 -4.84
C LEU A 232 -7.55 -26.76 -3.90
N ASN A 233 -7.57 -26.25 -2.67
CA ASN A 233 -6.52 -26.42 -1.69
C ASN A 233 -7.05 -26.99 -0.37
N PRO A 234 -7.30 -28.30 -0.27
CA PRO A 234 -7.56 -28.96 1.00
C PRO A 234 -6.28 -29.04 1.84
N LYS A 235 -6.39 -28.66 3.11
CA LYS A 235 -5.29 -28.62 4.07
C LYS A 235 -5.70 -29.30 5.36
N PHE A 236 -4.90 -30.26 5.77
CA PHE A 236 -5.01 -30.97 7.04
C PHE A 236 -3.84 -30.57 7.94
N SER A 237 -4.14 -30.18 9.16
CA SER A 237 -3.10 -29.82 10.13
C SER A 237 -3.38 -30.51 11.45
N SER A 238 -2.35 -31.12 12.02
CA SER A 238 -2.38 -31.66 13.38
C SER A 238 -1.29 -30.99 14.22
N ALA A 239 -1.61 -30.68 15.46
CA ALA A 239 -0.67 -30.12 16.42
C ALA A 239 -0.64 -30.94 17.70
N PHE A 240 0.55 -31.38 18.06
CA PHE A 240 0.82 -32.10 19.29
C PHE A 240 1.64 -31.23 20.24
N PHE A 241 1.14 -31.07 21.47
CA PHE A 241 1.80 -30.31 22.52
C PHE A 241 2.13 -31.22 23.70
N LYS A 242 3.38 -31.22 24.13
CA LYS A 242 3.81 -31.92 25.35
C LYS A 242 4.80 -31.04 26.09
N LYS A 243 4.42 -30.54 27.27
CA LYS A 243 5.26 -29.60 28.04
C LYS A 243 5.76 -28.43 27.17
N ASN A 244 7.04 -28.43 26.86
CA ASN A 244 7.73 -27.38 26.12
C ASN A 244 7.88 -27.69 24.63
N TYR A 245 7.45 -28.86 24.17
CA TYR A 245 7.59 -29.31 22.80
C TYR A 245 6.30 -29.10 22.01
N LEU A 246 6.43 -28.54 20.82
CA LEU A 246 5.36 -28.41 19.82
C LEU A 246 5.80 -29.14 18.55
N LEU A 247 4.98 -30.07 18.11
CA LEU A 247 5.06 -30.68 16.79
C LEU A 247 3.79 -30.32 16.00
N LYS A 248 3.94 -29.71 14.86
CA LYS A 248 2.84 -29.43 13.94
C LYS A 248 3.11 -30.10 12.60
N THR A 249 2.20 -30.93 12.17
CA THR A 249 2.23 -31.56 10.85
C THR A 249 1.12 -30.98 10.00
N THR A 250 1.42 -30.62 8.78
CA THR A 250 0.46 -30.08 7.82
C THR A 250 0.62 -30.80 6.49
N PHE A 251 -0.46 -31.37 6.02
CA PHE A 251 -0.59 -31.92 4.68
C PHE A 251 -1.48 -31.00 3.86
N LEU A 252 -1.01 -30.59 2.69
CA LEU A 252 -1.69 -29.68 1.77
C LEU A 252 -1.66 -30.29 0.37
N ILE A 253 -2.77 -30.19 -0.32
CA ILE A 253 -2.85 -30.48 -1.75
C ILE A 253 -3.14 -29.16 -2.46
N ASP A 254 -2.29 -28.76 -3.40
CA ASP A 254 -2.57 -27.69 -4.33
C ASP A 254 -3.01 -28.29 -5.66
N TYR A 255 -4.28 -28.15 -6.00
CA TYR A 255 -4.81 -28.52 -7.31
C TYR A 255 -5.12 -27.23 -8.09
N LEU A 256 -4.61 -27.17 -9.31
CA LEU A 256 -4.79 -26.03 -10.21
C LEU A 256 -5.22 -26.54 -11.58
N MET A 257 -6.31 -25.97 -12.09
CA MET A 257 -6.75 -26.12 -13.48
C MET A 257 -6.74 -24.73 -14.14
N ILE A 258 -6.15 -24.65 -15.31
CA ILE A 258 -6.11 -23.42 -16.10
C ILE A 258 -6.48 -23.75 -17.55
N ASP A 259 -7.43 -23.00 -18.05
CA ASP A 259 -7.88 -23.03 -19.43
C ASP A 259 -7.47 -21.71 -20.11
N VAL A 260 -6.56 -21.78 -21.08
CA VAL A 260 -6.08 -20.64 -21.88
C VAL A 260 -6.37 -20.91 -23.35
N GLY A 261 -7.46 -20.35 -23.85
CA GLY A 261 -7.95 -20.64 -25.21
C GLY A 261 -8.39 -22.09 -25.33
N ASP A 262 -7.74 -22.86 -26.20
CA ASP A 262 -8.09 -24.27 -26.43
C ASP A 262 -7.20 -25.26 -25.67
N LYS A 263 -6.40 -24.76 -24.71
CA LYS A 263 -5.47 -25.58 -23.93
C LYS A 263 -5.84 -25.59 -22.45
N GLU A 264 -6.25 -26.76 -22.00
CA GLU A 264 -6.51 -27.02 -20.59
C GLU A 264 -5.28 -27.67 -19.93
N ASN A 265 -4.82 -27.11 -18.83
CA ASN A 265 -3.69 -27.61 -18.07
C ASN A 265 -4.15 -27.91 -16.63
N HIS A 266 -3.76 -29.09 -16.15
CA HIS A 266 -4.02 -29.53 -14.78
C HIS A 266 -2.71 -29.75 -14.02
N GLU A 267 -2.66 -29.27 -12.81
CA GLU A 267 -1.54 -29.49 -11.91
C GLU A 267 -2.04 -29.95 -10.54
N PHE A 268 -1.41 -31.00 -10.05
CA PHE A 268 -1.70 -31.58 -8.74
C PHE A 268 -0.40 -31.66 -7.95
N LEU A 269 -0.32 -30.96 -6.82
CA LEU A 269 0.89 -30.82 -6.04
C LEU A 269 0.62 -31.11 -4.55
N PRO A 270 0.84 -32.33 -4.10
CA PRO A 270 0.82 -32.65 -2.67
C PRO A 270 2.06 -32.10 -1.98
N SER A 271 1.88 -31.59 -0.78
CA SER A 271 2.98 -31.10 0.07
C SER A 271 2.79 -31.51 1.52
N LEU A 272 3.90 -31.80 2.18
CA LEU A 272 3.97 -32.10 3.59
C LEU A 272 4.89 -31.10 4.29
N LYS A 273 4.40 -30.50 5.38
CA LYS A 273 5.18 -29.60 6.23
C LYS A 273 5.18 -30.14 7.66
N ILE A 274 6.36 -30.23 8.23
CA ILE A 274 6.57 -30.62 9.62
C ILE A 274 7.31 -29.48 10.31
N SER A 275 6.71 -28.95 11.35
CA SER A 275 7.28 -27.87 12.16
C SER A 275 7.47 -28.35 13.59
N GLN A 276 8.67 -28.21 14.10
CA GLN A 276 9.03 -28.57 15.47
C GLN A 276 9.58 -27.35 16.18
N SER A 277 9.20 -27.16 17.42
CA SER A 277 9.83 -26.16 18.28
C SER A 277 9.86 -26.60 19.73
N LEU A 278 10.86 -26.08 20.43
CA LEU A 278 11.03 -26.23 21.87
C LEU A 278 10.89 -24.85 22.51
N LYS A 279 10.12 -24.73 23.57
CA LYS A 279 9.90 -23.48 24.29
C LYS A 279 10.55 -23.51 25.66
N PHE A 280 11.60 -22.74 25.84
CA PHE A 280 12.26 -22.53 27.13
C PHE A 280 11.81 -21.19 27.70
N TYR A 281 11.13 -21.25 28.82
CA TYR A 281 10.54 -20.09 29.46
C TYR A 281 11.16 -19.86 30.84
N LYS A 282 11.66 -18.66 31.07
CA LYS A 282 12.15 -18.21 32.37
C LYS A 282 11.44 -16.91 32.74
N LYS A 283 10.83 -16.90 33.92
CA LYS A 283 10.22 -15.72 34.50
C LYS A 283 11.05 -15.26 35.69
N SER A 284 11.40 -14.00 35.76
CA SER A 284 11.96 -13.30 36.90
C SER A 284 10.96 -12.24 37.36
N PHE A 285 11.23 -11.55 38.46
CA PHE A 285 10.30 -10.59 39.07
C PHE A 285 9.81 -9.54 38.06
N ASN A 286 10.73 -8.95 37.25
CA ASN A 286 10.42 -7.90 36.26
C ASN A 286 10.64 -8.32 34.81
N SER A 287 11.07 -9.55 34.53
CA SER A 287 11.39 -9.96 33.17
C SER A 287 10.87 -11.34 32.82
N ARG A 288 10.62 -11.54 31.55
CA ARG A 288 10.21 -12.81 30.93
C ARG A 288 11.10 -13.07 29.74
N LEU A 289 11.76 -14.22 29.75
CA LEU A 289 12.58 -14.71 28.65
C LEU A 289 11.92 -15.95 28.06
N LEU A 290 11.70 -15.92 26.74
CA LEU A 290 11.29 -17.08 25.94
C LEU A 290 12.35 -17.33 24.88
N ILE A 291 12.92 -18.53 24.86
CA ILE A 291 13.80 -19.01 23.80
C ILE A 291 13.09 -20.16 23.10
N GLU A 292 12.90 -20.02 21.79
CA GLU A 292 12.21 -21.00 20.95
C GLU A 292 13.08 -21.41 19.76
N PRO A 293 14.00 -22.38 19.89
CA PRO A 293 14.61 -23.04 18.73
C PRO A 293 13.53 -23.78 17.95
N PHE A 294 13.64 -23.76 16.64
CA PHE A 294 12.69 -24.41 15.74
C PHE A 294 13.37 -25.05 14.55
N LEU A 295 12.74 -26.10 14.04
CA LEU A 295 13.07 -26.76 12.79
C LEU A 295 11.77 -26.93 11.99
N ASN A 296 11.77 -26.43 10.78
CA ASN A 296 10.68 -26.64 9.84
C ASN A 296 11.21 -27.42 8.64
N PHE A 297 10.50 -28.45 8.27
CA PHE A 297 10.78 -29.25 7.08
C PHE A 297 9.58 -29.16 6.14
N SER A 298 9.84 -28.96 4.86
CA SER A 298 8.83 -28.87 3.81
C SER A 298 9.25 -29.73 2.63
N ILE A 299 8.33 -30.54 2.14
CA ILE A 299 8.52 -31.34 0.95
C ILE A 299 7.29 -31.26 0.07
N SER A 300 7.49 -30.97 -1.21
CA SER A 300 6.47 -31.02 -2.25
C SER A 300 7.02 -31.71 -3.49
N ASP A 301 6.15 -32.17 -4.36
CA ASP A 301 6.55 -32.78 -5.62
C ASP A 301 7.12 -31.74 -6.59
N GLN A 302 8.02 -32.18 -7.47
CA GLN A 302 8.64 -31.31 -8.47
C GLN A 302 7.83 -31.35 -9.76
N LYS A 303 7.29 -30.20 -10.15
CA LYS A 303 6.68 -30.08 -11.46
C LYS A 303 7.22 -28.90 -12.25
N LYS A 304 7.19 -29.05 -13.56
CA LYS A 304 7.62 -28.05 -14.52
C LYS A 304 6.66 -26.85 -14.44
N ILE A 305 7.19 -25.65 -14.36
CA ILE A 305 6.39 -24.44 -14.35
C ILE A 305 5.56 -24.38 -15.64
N ILE A 306 4.27 -24.16 -15.49
CA ILE A 306 3.37 -23.93 -16.63
C ILE A 306 3.76 -22.60 -17.28
N ASN A 307 3.95 -22.58 -18.59
CA ASN A 307 4.08 -21.37 -19.37
C ASN A 307 2.70 -20.71 -19.48
N GLY A 308 2.21 -20.14 -18.39
CA GLY A 308 0.96 -19.40 -18.32
C GLY A 308 1.20 -17.92 -18.10
N PRO A 309 0.22 -17.06 -18.39
CA PRO A 309 0.33 -15.64 -18.09
C PRO A 309 0.37 -15.37 -16.60
N MET A 310 1.16 -14.40 -16.17
CA MET A 310 1.11 -13.89 -14.78
C MET A 310 -0.23 -13.20 -14.55
N MET A 311 -1.04 -13.69 -13.63
CA MET A 311 -2.38 -13.16 -13.35
C MET A 311 -2.40 -12.19 -12.18
N ASP A 312 -1.69 -12.47 -11.11
CA ASP A 312 -1.56 -11.56 -9.99
C ASP A 312 -0.11 -11.08 -9.91
N SER A 313 0.08 -9.81 -10.15
CA SER A 313 1.37 -9.14 -10.18
C SER A 313 2.01 -9.08 -8.80
N GLY A 314 2.61 -10.16 -8.40
CA GLY A 314 3.37 -10.20 -7.18
C GLY A 314 4.31 -11.37 -7.21
N LEU A 315 5.54 -11.15 -7.66
CA LEU A 315 6.67 -11.88 -7.10
C LEU A 315 6.60 -11.65 -5.59
N ARG A 316 5.84 -12.46 -4.88
CA ARG A 316 5.97 -12.54 -3.43
C ARG A 316 7.30 -13.22 -3.15
N MET A 317 8.36 -12.45 -3.28
CA MET A 317 9.67 -12.88 -2.89
C MET A 317 9.64 -13.13 -1.39
N PHE A 318 9.66 -14.42 -1.05
CA PHE A 318 10.09 -14.97 0.23
C PHE A 318 9.30 -14.57 1.47
N SER A 319 8.19 -15.23 1.66
CA SER A 319 7.82 -15.64 3.01
C SER A 319 8.54 -16.96 3.31
N LEU A 320 9.44 -16.99 4.27
CA LEU A 320 10.12 -18.22 4.74
C LEU A 320 9.13 -19.29 5.26
N ASN A 321 7.87 -18.95 5.41
CA ASN A 321 6.80 -19.82 5.89
C ASN A 321 5.84 -20.31 4.81
N GLU A 322 5.93 -19.81 3.57
CA GLU A 322 5.04 -20.17 2.47
C GLU A 322 5.85 -20.69 1.29
N ASN A 323 5.25 -21.61 0.51
CA ASN A 323 5.87 -22.04 -0.74
C ASN A 323 6.07 -20.82 -1.63
N PRO A 324 7.23 -20.65 -2.28
CA PRO A 324 7.41 -19.57 -3.22
C PRO A 324 6.39 -19.74 -4.34
N LYS A 325 5.46 -18.77 -4.43
CA LYS A 325 4.47 -18.70 -5.49
C LYS A 325 4.86 -17.55 -6.42
N PHE A 326 5.03 -17.87 -7.68
CA PHE A 326 5.06 -16.87 -8.74
C PHE A 326 3.62 -16.57 -9.15
N GLY A 327 2.99 -15.59 -8.56
CA GLY A 327 1.58 -15.38 -8.71
C GLY A 327 0.80 -16.62 -8.26
N ASP A 328 -0.48 -16.69 -8.59
CA ASP A 328 -1.31 -17.85 -8.27
C ASP A 328 -1.12 -19.03 -9.23
N LEU A 329 -0.22 -18.92 -10.20
CA LEU A 329 -0.06 -19.86 -11.31
C LEU A 329 1.14 -20.78 -11.18
N PHE A 330 2.07 -20.49 -10.29
CA PHE A 330 3.34 -21.18 -10.26
C PHE A 330 3.54 -21.87 -8.93
N PHE A 331 3.55 -23.21 -8.99
CA PHE A 331 3.96 -24.06 -7.89
C PHE A 331 5.44 -24.34 -8.08
N SER A 332 6.23 -23.93 -7.14
CA SER A 332 7.62 -24.32 -7.11
C SER A 332 7.79 -25.58 -6.29
N TYR A 333 8.59 -26.48 -6.81
CA TYR A 333 9.13 -27.58 -6.03
C TYR A 333 9.92 -27.05 -4.83
N GLN A 334 9.62 -27.59 -3.66
CA GLN A 334 10.31 -27.22 -2.45
C GLN A 334 10.65 -28.47 -1.63
N LYS A 335 11.93 -28.80 -1.57
CA LYS A 335 12.50 -29.61 -0.51
C LYS A 335 13.42 -28.72 0.28
N ASP A 336 12.96 -28.25 1.41
CA ASP A 336 13.73 -27.37 2.25
C ASP A 336 13.55 -27.67 3.72
N PHE A 337 14.55 -27.31 4.46
CA PHE A 337 14.44 -27.18 5.89
C PHE A 337 14.93 -25.82 6.36
N ASN A 338 14.24 -25.30 7.34
CA ASN A 338 14.53 -24.04 7.96
C ASN A 338 14.87 -24.28 9.43
N LEU A 339 16.09 -23.96 9.81
CA LEU A 339 16.58 -24.03 11.20
C LEU A 339 16.73 -22.65 11.76
N GLY A 340 16.23 -22.41 12.96
CA GLY A 340 16.36 -21.11 13.59
C GLY A 340 16.02 -21.09 15.07
N ALA A 341 16.10 -19.89 15.63
CA ALA A 341 15.71 -19.61 16.99
C ALA A 341 15.02 -18.25 17.09
N LYS A 342 14.02 -18.17 17.96
CA LYS A 342 13.37 -16.93 18.39
C LYS A 342 13.70 -16.69 19.85
N ILE A 343 14.04 -15.47 20.19
CA ILE A 343 14.29 -15.04 21.55
C ILE A 343 13.40 -13.82 21.80
N ASN A 344 12.51 -13.94 22.79
CA ASN A 344 11.67 -12.84 23.23
C ASN A 344 12.03 -12.52 24.68
N LEU A 345 12.58 -11.35 24.87
CA LEU A 345 12.89 -10.81 26.20
C LEU A 345 11.99 -9.62 26.45
N LYS A 346 11.13 -9.73 27.43
CA LYS A 346 10.24 -8.68 27.88
C LYS A 346 10.56 -8.27 29.29
N ASN A 347 10.89 -7.01 29.49
CA ASN A 347 10.93 -6.37 30.78
C ASN A 347 9.63 -5.57 30.98
N ASN A 348 8.90 -5.86 32.04
CA ASN A 348 7.57 -5.26 32.27
C ASN A 348 7.61 -3.73 32.40
N ASN A 349 8.74 -3.18 32.82
CA ASN A 349 8.90 -1.75 33.11
C ASN A 349 9.63 -0.97 32.02
N ASP A 350 10.48 -1.62 31.20
CA ASP A 350 11.43 -0.89 30.37
C ASP A 350 11.33 -1.19 28.87
N PHE A 351 11.35 -2.46 28.45
CA PHE A 351 11.45 -2.78 27.03
C PHE A 351 10.94 -4.19 26.65
N ASP A 352 10.67 -4.35 25.37
CA ASP A 352 10.45 -5.62 24.68
C ASP A 352 11.51 -5.82 23.59
N LEU A 353 12.26 -6.92 23.66
CA LEU A 353 13.25 -7.32 22.66
C LEU A 353 12.79 -8.63 22.00
N ASN A 354 12.66 -8.61 20.68
CA ASN A 354 12.39 -9.77 19.86
C ASN A 354 13.54 -9.97 18.89
N PHE A 355 14.18 -11.11 18.98
CA PHE A 355 15.28 -11.51 18.10
C PHE A 355 14.93 -12.83 17.43
N ARG A 356 15.13 -12.89 16.12
CA ARG A 356 14.96 -14.11 15.32
C ARG A 356 16.16 -14.28 14.41
N ILE A 357 16.67 -15.48 14.39
CA ILE A 357 17.75 -15.91 13.51
C ILE A 357 17.32 -17.20 12.84
N GLU A 358 17.51 -17.30 11.53
CA GLU A 358 17.15 -18.50 10.79
C GLU A 358 17.97 -18.67 9.52
N LYS A 359 18.18 -19.93 9.15
CA LYS A 359 18.79 -20.32 7.89
C LYS A 359 17.88 -21.27 7.15
N LEU A 360 17.55 -20.93 5.91
CA LEU A 360 16.86 -21.79 4.96
C LEU A 360 17.89 -22.58 4.16
N TYR A 361 17.64 -23.86 4.00
CA TYR A 361 18.42 -24.77 3.17
C TYR A 361 17.50 -25.39 2.14
N THR A 362 17.76 -25.14 0.87
CA THR A 362 17.03 -25.73 -0.25
C THR A 362 17.75 -26.97 -0.74
N LEU A 363 17.10 -28.13 -0.61
CA LEU A 363 17.64 -29.44 -0.97
C LEU A 363 17.33 -29.87 -2.42
N GLY A 364 16.52 -29.06 -3.11
CA GLY A 364 16.04 -29.33 -4.47
C GLY A 364 16.65 -28.42 -5.52
N THR A 365 15.87 -28.18 -6.58
CA THR A 365 16.24 -27.26 -7.65
C THR A 365 16.32 -25.84 -7.13
N LYS A 366 17.48 -25.21 -7.25
CA LYS A 366 17.72 -23.84 -6.77
C LYS A 366 17.30 -22.76 -7.76
N SER A 367 16.72 -23.13 -8.88
CA SER A 367 16.30 -22.17 -9.91
C SER A 367 14.95 -22.52 -10.49
N LEU A 368 14.15 -21.49 -10.73
CA LEU A 368 12.88 -21.55 -11.43
C LEU A 368 13.04 -20.94 -12.82
N PHE A 369 12.35 -21.50 -13.80
CA PHE A 369 12.32 -20.93 -15.15
C PHE A 369 10.91 -20.43 -15.44
N TYR A 370 10.81 -19.16 -15.82
CA TYR A 370 9.57 -18.53 -16.25
C TYR A 370 9.79 -17.84 -17.58
N GLN A 371 9.04 -18.21 -18.63
CA GLN A 371 9.17 -17.65 -19.97
C GLN A 371 10.63 -17.45 -20.41
N ASN A 372 11.46 -18.48 -20.20
CA ASN A 372 12.92 -18.47 -20.44
C ASN A 372 13.75 -17.61 -19.45
N ILE A 373 13.12 -17.04 -18.43
CA ILE A 373 13.81 -16.32 -17.38
C ILE A 373 14.17 -17.30 -16.26
N ARG A 374 15.46 -17.39 -15.94
CA ARG A 374 15.94 -18.13 -14.80
C ARG A 374 15.88 -17.26 -13.54
N VAL A 375 15.18 -17.73 -12.52
CA VAL A 375 15.14 -17.11 -11.20
C VAL A 375 15.80 -18.05 -10.21
N ASP A 376 16.95 -17.68 -9.69
CA ASP A 376 17.63 -18.46 -8.68
C ASP A 376 16.96 -18.25 -7.31
N LEU A 377 16.70 -19.38 -6.63
CA LEU A 377 16.14 -19.37 -5.28
C LEU A 377 17.30 -19.24 -4.28
N PRO A 378 17.33 -18.18 -3.48
CA PRO A 378 18.38 -18.03 -2.48
C PRO A 378 18.20 -19.00 -1.32
N ASP A 379 19.32 -19.38 -0.68
CA ASP A 379 19.36 -20.02 0.64
C ASP A 379 19.62 -18.93 1.72
N PRO A 380 18.63 -18.12 2.07
CA PRO A 380 18.88 -16.94 2.87
C PRO A 380 19.20 -17.30 4.32
N PHE A 381 20.16 -16.59 4.85
CA PHE A 381 20.36 -16.44 6.28
C PHE A 381 19.72 -15.13 6.71
N SER A 382 18.76 -15.18 7.64
CA SER A 382 17.98 -14.01 8.05
C SER A 382 18.17 -13.72 9.53
N ILE A 383 18.29 -12.43 9.83
CA ILE A 383 18.32 -11.90 11.19
C ILE A 383 17.25 -10.83 11.30
N GLU A 384 16.34 -10.97 12.23
CA GLU A 384 15.33 -9.97 12.57
C GLU A 384 15.51 -9.56 14.03
N LEU A 385 15.60 -8.26 14.27
CA LEU A 385 15.69 -7.66 15.59
C LEU A 385 14.62 -6.58 15.72
N LYS A 386 13.80 -6.67 16.76
CA LYS A 386 12.85 -5.62 17.15
C LYS A 386 13.04 -5.28 18.61
N TYR A 387 13.33 -4.04 18.85
CA TYR A 387 13.45 -3.47 20.19
C TYR A 387 12.43 -2.34 20.37
N ASN A 388 11.61 -2.44 21.37
CA ASN A 388 10.62 -1.42 21.72
C ASN A 388 10.84 -1.02 23.18
N SER A 389 11.22 0.22 23.42
CA SER A 389 11.33 0.77 24.77
C SER A 389 10.10 1.55 25.16
N LYS A 390 9.68 1.46 26.41
CA LYS A 390 8.65 2.34 26.99
C LYS A 390 9.08 3.81 26.96
N ASN A 391 10.41 4.07 26.95
CA ASN A 391 10.98 5.40 26.79
C ASN A 391 10.94 5.90 25.34
N LYS A 392 9.99 5.35 24.54
CA LYS A 392 9.65 5.84 23.21
C LYS A 392 10.73 5.61 22.14
N ILE A 393 11.69 4.72 22.37
CA ILE A 393 12.69 4.30 21.38
C ILE A 393 12.27 2.96 20.79
N ASN A 394 12.13 2.91 19.47
CA ASN A 394 11.82 1.71 18.74
C ASN A 394 12.87 1.49 17.66
N PHE A 395 13.51 0.34 17.68
CA PHE A 395 14.45 -0.07 16.65
C PHE A 395 13.99 -1.37 16.00
N SER A 396 14.03 -1.42 14.68
CA SER A 396 13.79 -2.63 13.93
C SER A 396 14.86 -2.82 12.87
N SER A 397 15.40 -4.01 12.80
CA SER A 397 16.37 -4.43 11.79
C SER A 397 15.90 -5.75 11.20
N ASN A 398 15.83 -5.81 9.88
CA ASN A 398 15.57 -7.04 9.15
C ASN A 398 16.65 -7.18 8.07
N THR A 399 17.50 -8.16 8.23
CA THR A 399 18.63 -8.41 7.35
C THR A 399 18.55 -9.83 6.81
N SER A 400 18.69 -9.98 5.52
CA SER A 400 18.87 -11.28 4.89
C SER A 400 20.03 -11.25 3.89
N PHE A 401 20.75 -12.34 3.79
CA PHE A 401 21.85 -12.49 2.86
C PHE A 401 22.00 -13.93 2.42
N ASP A 402 22.39 -14.08 1.19
CA ASP A 402 22.69 -15.38 0.58
C ASP A 402 24.13 -15.39 0.09
N LYS A 403 24.91 -16.31 0.62
CA LYS A 403 26.32 -16.45 0.29
C LYS A 403 26.56 -16.88 -1.16
N ASN A 404 25.64 -17.65 -1.73
CA ASN A 404 25.81 -18.26 -3.05
C ASN A 404 25.34 -17.34 -4.19
N SER A 405 24.29 -16.54 -3.96
CA SER A 405 23.69 -15.66 -4.98
C SER A 405 24.12 -14.20 -4.86
N SER A 406 25.00 -13.88 -3.90
CA SER A 406 25.36 -12.49 -3.56
C SER A 406 24.17 -11.60 -3.19
N PHE A 407 22.99 -12.20 -3.04
CA PHE A 407 21.80 -11.47 -2.61
C PHE A 407 21.99 -10.98 -1.18
N SER A 408 21.71 -9.71 -0.96
CA SER A 408 21.64 -9.19 0.38
C SER A 408 20.60 -8.08 0.46
N SER A 409 19.82 -8.11 1.50
CA SER A 409 18.87 -7.05 1.79
C SER A 409 18.90 -6.72 3.28
N TYR A 410 18.78 -5.44 3.61
CA TYR A 410 18.48 -5.03 4.96
C TYR A 410 17.57 -3.81 4.98
N LYS A 411 16.75 -3.76 6.01
CA LYS A 411 15.96 -2.58 6.36
C LYS A 411 16.14 -2.31 7.83
N ASN A 412 16.78 -1.21 8.14
CA ASN A 412 16.97 -0.72 9.50
C ASN A 412 16.10 0.51 9.73
N THR A 413 15.35 0.55 10.81
CA THR A 413 14.50 1.68 11.17
C THR A 413 14.67 1.98 12.65
N LEU A 414 15.04 3.22 12.96
CA LEU A 414 15.08 3.78 14.30
C LEU A 414 14.00 4.85 14.42
N LYS A 415 13.14 4.71 15.42
CA LYS A 415 12.13 5.72 15.78
C LYS A 415 12.33 6.16 17.21
N ILE A 416 12.40 7.45 17.41
CA ILE A 416 12.50 8.08 18.73
C ILE A 416 11.32 9.03 18.86
N ASN A 417 10.46 8.78 19.85
CA ASN A 417 9.27 9.58 20.08
C ASN A 417 9.42 10.29 21.44
N SER A 418 9.23 11.59 21.45
CA SER A 418 9.23 12.43 22.64
C SER A 418 8.12 13.47 22.52
N ASP A 419 7.78 14.11 23.59
CA ASP A 419 6.80 15.21 23.56
C ASP A 419 7.32 16.42 22.78
N LYS A 420 8.65 16.56 22.71
CA LYS A 420 9.31 17.66 22.00
C LYS A 420 9.68 17.30 20.56
N TYR A 421 9.92 16.02 20.26
CA TYR A 421 10.35 15.61 18.94
C TYR A 421 9.98 14.18 18.61
N ASN A 422 9.75 13.91 17.33
CA ASN A 422 9.65 12.57 16.79
C ASN A 422 10.63 12.44 15.64
N ILE A 423 11.52 11.47 15.73
CA ILE A 423 12.56 11.22 14.73
C ILE A 423 12.37 9.80 14.21
N SER A 424 12.36 9.64 12.90
CA SER A 424 12.36 8.35 12.22
C SER A 424 13.48 8.33 11.19
N LEU A 425 14.41 7.42 11.38
CA LEU A 425 15.53 7.17 10.47
C LEU A 425 15.38 5.78 9.89
N SER A 426 15.38 5.64 8.58
CA SER A 426 15.34 4.34 7.92
C SER A 426 16.42 4.26 6.85
N HIS A 427 17.10 3.12 6.80
CA HIS A 427 18.03 2.78 5.73
C HIS A 427 17.60 1.45 5.12
N ASN A 428 17.42 1.43 3.80
CA ASN A 428 16.97 0.29 3.05
C ASN A 428 17.96 -0.04 1.94
N LEU A 429 18.51 -1.24 1.97
CA LEU A 429 19.39 -1.76 0.93
C LEU A 429 18.82 -3.08 0.39
N VAL A 430 18.73 -3.21 -0.92
CA VAL A 430 18.51 -4.47 -1.61
C VAL A 430 19.52 -4.56 -2.74
N ARG A 431 20.37 -5.57 -2.71
CA ARG A 431 21.32 -5.88 -3.78
C ARG A 431 20.75 -7.00 -4.65
N ASN A 432 21.12 -6.99 -5.91
CA ASN A 432 20.78 -8.04 -6.88
C ASN A 432 19.26 -8.29 -6.98
N LEU A 433 18.47 -7.21 -6.94
CA LEU A 433 17.05 -7.30 -7.22
C LEU A 433 16.88 -7.56 -8.71
N ASN A 434 16.48 -8.78 -9.08
CA ASN A 434 16.11 -9.07 -10.45
C ASN A 434 14.84 -8.30 -10.80
N SER A 435 14.94 -7.37 -11.71
CA SER A 435 13.81 -6.60 -12.24
C SER A 435 13.74 -6.79 -13.75
N PHE A 436 12.53 -6.95 -14.26
CA PHE A 436 12.31 -6.98 -15.69
C PHE A 436 12.20 -5.55 -16.23
N ASN A 437 13.09 -5.18 -17.13
CA ASN A 437 13.01 -3.91 -17.81
C ASN A 437 12.04 -4.02 -19.00
N LEU A 438 10.84 -3.45 -18.83
CA LEU A 438 9.77 -3.48 -19.83
C LEU A 438 10.16 -2.79 -21.15
N ARG A 439 11.12 -1.85 -21.11
CA ARG A 439 11.54 -1.10 -22.28
C ARG A 439 12.48 -1.89 -23.18
N GLU A 440 13.43 -2.58 -22.56
CA GLU A 440 14.50 -3.29 -23.27
C GLU A 440 14.23 -4.79 -23.38
N ASN A 441 13.13 -5.26 -22.79
CA ASN A 441 12.75 -6.68 -22.72
C ASN A 441 13.87 -7.57 -22.16
N ILE A 442 14.67 -7.01 -21.26
CA ILE A 442 15.81 -7.68 -20.61
C ILE A 442 15.63 -7.73 -19.10
N ASN A 443 16.27 -8.72 -18.49
CA ASN A 443 16.40 -8.80 -17.04
C ASN A 443 17.57 -7.93 -16.58
N GLU A 444 17.28 -7.00 -15.71
CA GLU A 444 18.29 -6.17 -15.07
C GLU A 444 18.41 -6.54 -13.61
N THR A 445 19.65 -6.56 -13.13
CA THR A 445 19.92 -6.62 -11.71
C THR A 445 19.99 -5.20 -11.17
N ARG A 446 19.05 -4.83 -10.34
CA ARG A 446 19.00 -3.51 -9.71
C ARG A 446 19.46 -3.57 -8.27
N LYS A 447 20.05 -2.48 -7.83
CA LYS A 447 20.35 -2.20 -6.44
C LYS A 447 19.46 -1.06 -5.97
N ILE A 448 18.79 -1.25 -4.85
CA ILE A 448 18.07 -0.20 -4.15
C ILE A 448 18.89 0.15 -2.92
N ASN A 449 19.19 1.42 -2.74
CA ASN A 449 19.93 1.92 -1.58
C ASN A 449 19.35 3.29 -1.22
N SER A 450 18.48 3.35 -0.23
CA SER A 450 17.78 4.57 0.14
C SER A 450 17.92 4.88 1.63
N ILE A 451 17.99 6.17 1.93
CA ILE A 451 17.90 6.70 3.28
C ILE A 451 16.67 7.59 3.40
N ASP A 452 15.89 7.37 4.45
CA ASP A 452 14.69 8.13 4.75
C ASP A 452 14.83 8.74 6.14
N ILE A 453 14.72 10.06 6.21
CA ILE A 453 14.75 10.83 7.45
C ILE A 453 13.43 11.56 7.58
N MET A 454 12.75 11.38 8.69
CA MET A 454 11.55 12.14 9.03
C MET A 454 11.68 12.65 10.46
N THR A 455 11.43 13.92 10.63
CA THR A 455 11.52 14.57 11.95
C THR A 455 10.37 15.54 12.12
N THR A 456 9.75 15.54 13.30
CA THR A 456 8.87 16.60 13.75
C THR A 456 9.40 17.14 15.07
N LEU A 457 9.47 18.45 15.20
CA LEU A 457 10.04 19.17 16.33
C LEU A 457 9.00 20.15 16.89
N ASN A 458 8.78 20.14 18.17
CA ASN A 458 7.99 21.14 18.88
C ASN A 458 8.99 22.11 19.53
N PHE A 459 9.21 23.28 18.91
CA PHE A 459 10.15 24.29 19.40
C PHE A 459 9.63 24.96 20.67
N THR A 460 8.33 25.26 20.68
CA THR A 460 7.58 25.82 21.81
C THR A 460 6.22 25.15 21.91
N LYS A 461 5.36 25.60 22.84
CA LYS A 461 3.96 25.15 22.90
C LYS A 461 3.19 25.48 21.62
N ASN A 462 3.58 26.56 20.94
CA ASN A 462 2.85 27.11 19.80
C ASN A 462 3.58 26.87 18.45
N TRP A 463 4.88 26.63 18.46
CA TRP A 463 5.67 26.47 17.24
C TRP A 463 6.15 25.06 17.06
N SER A 464 5.90 24.49 15.91
CA SER A 464 6.42 23.18 15.52
C SER A 464 6.94 23.19 14.09
N GLY A 465 7.89 22.32 13.81
CA GLY A 465 8.44 22.15 12.47
C GLY A 465 8.46 20.69 12.04
N GLY A 466 8.53 20.46 10.75
CA GLY A 466 8.67 19.14 10.17
C GLY A 466 9.74 19.11 9.09
N PHE A 467 10.49 18.03 9.07
CA PHE A 467 11.47 17.75 8.05
C PHE A 467 11.30 16.33 7.55
N LYS A 468 11.33 16.15 6.23
CA LYS A 468 11.36 14.85 5.57
C LYS A 468 12.38 14.89 4.46
N PHE A 469 13.20 13.86 4.38
CA PHE A 469 14.21 13.72 3.37
C PHE A 469 14.29 12.26 2.93
N ILE A 470 14.12 12.00 1.65
CA ILE A 470 14.25 10.67 1.04
C ILE A 470 15.26 10.78 -0.08
N ASN A 471 16.34 10.04 0.03
CA ASN A 471 17.40 10.05 -0.94
C ASN A 471 17.72 8.64 -1.45
N ASP A 472 17.85 8.51 -2.77
CA ASP A 472 18.42 7.33 -3.41
C ASP A 472 19.94 7.49 -3.43
N LEU A 473 20.63 6.67 -2.66
CA LEU A 473 22.08 6.72 -2.55
C LEU A 473 22.79 6.08 -3.75
N GLU A 474 22.09 5.21 -4.50
CA GLU A 474 22.64 4.57 -5.69
C GLU A 474 22.68 5.54 -6.87
N GLN A 475 21.56 6.21 -7.11
CA GLN A 475 21.44 7.21 -8.17
C GLN A 475 21.93 8.60 -7.73
N ARG A 476 22.25 8.78 -6.45
CA ARG A 476 22.60 10.07 -5.82
C ARG A 476 21.54 11.15 -6.06
N LYS A 477 20.26 10.76 -6.07
CA LYS A 477 19.14 11.64 -6.34
C LYS A 477 18.27 11.83 -5.11
N ASN A 478 17.88 13.07 -4.87
CA ASN A 478 16.86 13.38 -3.90
C ASN A 478 15.49 13.01 -4.48
N ILE A 479 14.78 12.08 -3.84
CA ILE A 479 13.45 11.65 -4.27
C ILE A 479 12.37 12.58 -3.73
N ASN A 480 12.51 13.01 -2.47
CA ASN A 480 11.51 13.87 -1.84
C ASN A 480 12.11 14.60 -0.65
N SER A 481 11.89 15.89 -0.59
CA SER A 481 12.23 16.72 0.56
C SER A 481 11.02 17.56 0.93
N VAL A 482 10.74 17.68 2.22
CA VAL A 482 9.70 18.54 2.78
C VAL A 482 10.26 19.25 3.98
N VAL A 483 10.07 20.57 4.03
CA VAL A 483 10.33 21.39 5.23
C VAL A 483 9.02 22.09 5.56
N SER A 484 8.60 22.03 6.81
CA SER A 484 7.40 22.74 7.26
C SER A 484 7.64 23.48 8.57
N LEU A 485 6.94 24.59 8.74
CA LEU A 485 6.88 25.37 9.95
C LEU A 485 5.43 25.68 10.26
N ASP A 486 4.99 25.38 11.46
CA ASP A 486 3.61 25.51 11.88
C ASP A 486 3.54 26.29 13.18
N TYR A 487 2.62 27.25 13.22
CA TYR A 487 2.21 27.97 14.43
C TYR A 487 0.82 27.51 14.82
N GLU A 488 0.63 27.17 16.08
CA GLU A 488 -0.64 26.72 16.63
C GLU A 488 -0.92 27.40 17.97
N ASN A 489 -2.10 27.94 18.12
CA ASN A 489 -2.62 28.45 19.40
C ASN A 489 -4.04 27.89 19.65
N ASP A 490 -4.74 28.39 20.66
CA ASP A 490 -6.07 27.87 21.03
C ASP A 490 -7.14 28.07 19.95
N GLY A 491 -6.98 29.05 19.07
CA GLY A 491 -7.96 29.38 18.03
C GLY A 491 -7.50 29.17 16.60
N LEU A 492 -6.20 28.99 16.36
CA LEU A 492 -5.61 29.11 15.03
C LEU A 492 -4.44 28.17 14.81
N ILE A 493 -4.35 27.57 13.62
CA ILE A 493 -3.16 26.93 13.09
C ILE A 493 -2.77 27.60 11.78
N ILE A 494 -1.52 28.02 11.64
CA ILE A 494 -0.94 28.49 10.38
C ILE A 494 0.27 27.62 10.09
N GLY A 495 0.35 27.05 8.89
CA GLY A 495 1.48 26.25 8.45
C GLY A 495 2.00 26.68 7.09
N LEU A 496 3.31 26.69 6.95
CA LEU A 496 4.02 26.88 5.70
C LEU A 496 4.82 25.63 5.39
N ALA A 497 4.71 25.09 4.17
CA ALA A 497 5.51 23.97 3.74
C ALA A 497 6.16 24.22 2.37
N TYR A 498 7.44 23.91 2.28
CA TYR A 498 8.16 23.79 1.02
C TYR A 498 8.40 22.30 0.73
N MET A 499 8.11 21.90 -0.49
CA MET A 499 8.22 20.51 -0.94
C MET A 499 8.97 20.46 -2.26
N LYS A 500 9.98 19.60 -2.32
CA LYS A 500 10.73 19.27 -3.54
C LYS A 500 10.57 17.77 -3.81
N SER A 501 10.03 17.41 -4.96
CA SER A 501 9.81 16.00 -5.33
C SER A 501 10.35 15.70 -6.70
N LEU A 502 10.99 14.52 -6.86
CA LEU A 502 11.41 13.99 -8.15
C LEU A 502 10.20 13.43 -8.88
N GLU A 503 9.96 13.88 -10.09
CA GLU A 503 8.86 13.45 -10.95
C GLU A 503 9.40 13.03 -12.33
N LEU A 504 8.73 12.06 -12.96
CA LEU A 504 9.05 11.66 -14.32
C LEU A 504 8.46 12.68 -15.31
N ASP A 505 9.24 13.07 -16.28
CA ASP A 505 8.76 13.87 -17.41
C ASP A 505 8.11 12.95 -18.46
N TRP A 506 6.81 12.72 -18.27
CA TRP A 506 6.03 11.86 -19.14
C TRP A 506 5.94 12.39 -20.57
N ILE A 507 6.02 13.71 -20.77
CA ILE A 507 6.00 14.31 -22.10
C ILE A 507 7.25 13.91 -22.87
N SER A 508 8.42 14.09 -22.29
CA SER A 508 9.69 13.65 -22.92
C SER A 508 9.73 12.14 -23.19
N ILE A 509 9.11 11.34 -22.31
CA ILE A 509 9.03 9.89 -22.50
C ILE A 509 8.16 9.54 -23.72
N LEU A 510 7.04 10.23 -23.90
CA LEU A 510 6.09 9.95 -24.97
C LEU A 510 6.57 10.49 -26.33
N GLU A 511 7.16 11.68 -26.35
CA GLU A 511 7.66 12.32 -27.57
C GLU A 511 8.97 11.72 -28.07
N ASN A 512 9.93 11.56 -27.19
CA ASN A 512 11.32 11.26 -27.58
C ASN A 512 11.80 9.91 -27.08
N SER A 513 10.95 9.12 -26.41
CA SER A 513 11.34 7.86 -25.73
C SER A 513 12.49 8.03 -24.73
N THR A 514 12.75 9.24 -24.27
CA THR A 514 13.82 9.55 -23.31
C THR A 514 13.25 9.64 -21.90
N PHE A 515 13.80 8.84 -20.97
CA PHE A 515 13.44 8.92 -19.55
C PHE A 515 14.16 10.10 -18.91
N LYS A 516 13.45 11.22 -18.75
CA LYS A 516 13.90 12.36 -17.97
C LYS A 516 13.10 12.44 -16.68
N ASP A 517 13.78 12.72 -15.61
CA ASP A 517 13.21 13.08 -14.32
C ASP A 517 13.54 14.57 -14.05
N TYR A 518 12.62 15.25 -13.42
CA TYR A 518 12.80 16.63 -12.99
C TYR A 518 12.33 16.82 -11.55
N HIS A 519 12.86 17.84 -10.89
CA HIS A 519 12.40 18.23 -9.58
C HIS A 519 11.25 19.23 -9.69
N LYS A 520 10.17 18.95 -8.98
CA LYS A 520 9.02 19.85 -8.86
C LYS A 520 9.02 20.48 -7.48
N ASP A 521 9.09 21.80 -7.47
CA ASP A 521 9.04 22.62 -6.27
C ASP A 521 7.61 23.10 -6.00
N ARG A 522 7.20 23.10 -4.74
CA ARG A 522 5.87 23.53 -4.32
C ARG A 522 5.96 24.23 -2.99
N PHE A 523 5.34 25.41 -2.91
CA PHE A 523 5.07 26.12 -1.66
C PHE A 523 3.60 25.94 -1.31
N ARG A 524 3.31 25.71 -0.04
CA ARG A 524 1.94 25.57 0.46
C ARG A 524 1.78 26.33 1.75
N LEU A 525 0.70 27.10 1.80
CA LEU A 525 0.19 27.75 3.00
C LEU A 525 -0.99 26.92 3.52
N PHE A 526 -0.97 26.63 4.80
CA PHE A 526 -2.05 25.98 5.53
C PHE A 526 -2.58 26.94 6.59
N PHE A 527 -3.88 27.04 6.70
CA PHE A 527 -4.55 27.85 7.70
C PHE A 527 -5.77 27.11 8.25
N GLU A 528 -5.91 27.06 9.57
CA GLU A 528 -7.06 26.46 10.24
C GLU A 528 -7.50 27.34 11.40
N LEU A 529 -8.79 27.66 11.43
CA LEU A 529 -9.44 28.18 12.61
C LEU A 529 -10.03 27.00 13.40
N LYS A 530 -9.48 26.72 14.57
CA LYS A 530 -9.94 25.63 15.41
C LYS A 530 -11.42 25.78 15.76
N GLY A 531 -12.20 24.74 15.50
CA GLY A 531 -13.65 24.75 15.69
C GLY A 531 -14.45 25.35 14.52
N LEU A 532 -13.82 25.92 13.51
CA LEU A 532 -14.49 26.55 12.36
C LEU A 532 -14.19 25.85 11.04
N GLY A 533 -13.05 25.21 10.89
CA GLY A 533 -12.64 24.51 9.69
C GLY A 533 -11.17 24.71 9.38
N SER A 534 -10.64 23.83 8.52
CA SER A 534 -9.25 23.85 8.09
C SER A 534 -9.12 24.20 6.63
N LEU A 535 -8.06 24.94 6.33
CA LEU A 535 -7.63 25.29 4.99
C LEU A 535 -6.33 24.57 4.67
N GLY A 536 -6.27 23.89 3.54
CA GLY A 536 -5.09 23.12 3.16
C GLY A 536 -4.95 21.81 3.93
N ARG A 537 -3.77 21.20 3.89
CA ARG A 537 -3.53 19.90 4.53
C ARG A 537 -2.69 20.05 5.79
N PRO A 538 -3.09 19.38 6.89
CA PRO A 538 -2.25 19.32 8.07
C PRO A 538 -0.87 18.72 7.74
N LYS A 539 0.16 19.19 8.42
CA LYS A 539 1.54 18.74 8.35
C LYS A 539 1.69 17.21 8.35
N GLU A 540 0.87 16.53 9.14
CA GLU A 540 0.88 15.08 9.26
C GLU A 540 0.64 14.35 7.94
N ASP A 541 -0.16 14.93 7.05
CA ASP A 541 -0.46 14.36 5.74
C ASP A 541 0.73 14.42 4.77
N TYR A 542 1.63 15.40 4.89
CA TYR A 542 2.82 15.50 4.06
C TYR A 542 3.95 14.61 4.54
N ILE A 543 4.04 14.45 5.85
CA ILE A 543 5.12 13.69 6.50
C ILE A 543 4.78 12.21 6.58
N LYS A 544 3.53 11.84 6.88
CA LYS A 544 3.11 10.45 7.10
C LYS A 544 2.81 9.62 5.85
N ARG A 545 2.51 10.24 4.68
CA ARG A 545 2.07 9.51 3.49
C ARG A 545 3.18 8.88 2.65
N ARG A 546 3.92 7.93 3.20
CA ARG A 546 4.63 6.89 2.41
C ARG A 546 4.99 5.67 3.25
N ASN A 547 4.03 5.13 3.96
CA ASN A 547 4.10 3.78 4.50
C ASN A 547 3.09 2.84 3.77
N LEU A 548 2.95 3.00 2.44
CA LEU A 548 2.26 2.03 1.58
C LEU A 548 3.23 1.54 0.53
#